data_57ea5cedb7c74f04527a4542e17b1e7e
#
_entry.id   57ea5cedb7c74f04527a4542e17b1e7e
#
_cell.length_a   1.000
_cell.length_b   1.000
_cell.length_c   1.000
_cell.angle_alpha   90.00
_cell.angle_beta   90.00
_cell.angle_gamma   90.00
#
_symmetry.space_group_name_H-M   'P 1'
#
loop_
_entity.id
_entity.type
_entity.pdbx_description
1 polymer ?
#
loop_
_entity_poly.entity_id
_entity_poly.type
_entity_poly.pdbx_seq_one_letter_code
_entity_poly.pdbx_strand_id
1 'polypeptide(L)'
;MSESTQPEHGGIPGVAEVAEPQLHLVAVDATGEASMLDLLNGTEAQLESVQPPVHVTSDGRYIFAANTNGVEIIDSGVWTWDHVDHFHYYRAEPAALGTVAGEGTATVATGLLSTAGTTGMFFPSSGSAVLIDNAALSDGTISETLRLEVAPHAGLIAPLGDGAVVTEADESGTAARLRAIGANGTESTTAQCPAAAGTITTRVGLVIGCADGAVIATSDGATPVLVHVPYPEGAAAPATAFDARKGRPTVAGIGTDTGVWLLNTREREWDWVPTAIPVLAAAAVDDNAGHVVVVGTDGTVQVYGESTKERMATTKPLMPKTLASPELTGKVKLTVDGERAYVSAPAEGVVFEIAYADGARIARTLKLPTQPVHLVETGR
;
A
#
# COMPACT_ATOMS: atom_id res chain seq x y z
N MET A 1 -22.59 32.68 30.30
CA MET A 1 -21.58 32.47 29.23
C MET A 1 -21.80 31.06 28.75
N SER A 2 -22.40 30.94 27.59
CA SER A 2 -22.71 29.61 26.99
C SER A 2 -21.48 29.17 26.22
N GLU A 3 -20.80 28.11 26.68
CA GLU A 3 -19.77 27.44 25.88
C GLU A 3 -20.44 26.87 24.64
N SER A 4 -20.08 27.42 23.48
CA SER A 4 -20.43 26.81 22.21
C SER A 4 -19.55 25.57 22.06
N THR A 5 -20.11 24.41 22.31
CA THR A 5 -19.56 23.14 21.84
C THR A 5 -19.58 23.19 20.33
N GLN A 6 -18.41 23.41 19.72
CA GLN A 6 -18.21 23.10 18.30
C GLN A 6 -18.51 21.60 18.11
N PRO A 7 -19.15 21.20 17.01
CA PRO A 7 -19.33 19.78 16.73
C PRO A 7 -17.95 19.15 16.61
N GLU A 8 -17.71 18.09 17.37
CA GLU A 8 -16.52 17.23 17.25
C GLU A 8 -16.46 16.71 15.81
N HIS A 9 -15.54 17.25 15.02
CA HIS A 9 -15.31 16.79 13.66
C HIS A 9 -14.59 15.43 13.72
N GLY A 10 -15.24 14.38 13.22
CA GLY A 10 -14.68 13.04 13.10
C GLY A 10 -14.87 12.09 14.28
N GLY A 11 -15.62 12.51 15.29
CA GLY A 11 -15.97 11.65 16.45
C GLY A 11 -16.98 10.58 16.07
N ILE A 12 -16.56 9.32 16.04
CA ILE A 12 -17.45 8.16 15.99
C ILE A 12 -17.79 7.77 17.45
N PRO A 13 -19.03 7.43 17.79
CA PRO A 13 -19.35 6.98 19.13
C PRO A 13 -18.48 5.78 19.55
N GLY A 14 -17.84 5.86 20.72
CA GLY A 14 -16.92 4.83 21.21
C GLY A 14 -15.45 5.00 20.81
N VAL A 15 -15.10 6.10 20.13
CA VAL A 15 -13.73 6.43 19.72
C VAL A 15 -13.12 7.47 20.67
N ALA A 16 -11.88 7.25 21.08
CA ALA A 16 -11.11 8.22 21.84
C ALA A 16 -10.18 9.00 20.90
N GLU A 17 -10.25 10.34 20.97
CA GLU A 17 -9.20 11.18 20.40
C GLU A 17 -7.98 11.17 21.34
N VAL A 18 -6.78 11.05 20.76
CA VAL A 18 -5.51 10.94 21.47
C VAL A 18 -4.51 11.98 20.97
N ALA A 19 -3.48 12.28 21.79
CA ALA A 19 -2.59 13.41 21.54
C ALA A 19 -1.49 13.14 20.49
N GLU A 20 -1.26 11.89 20.12
CA GLU A 20 -0.14 11.49 19.25
C GLU A 20 -0.53 10.34 18.30
N PRO A 21 0.20 10.16 17.17
CA PRO A 21 -0.07 9.10 16.20
C PRO A 21 -0.05 7.72 16.85
N GLN A 22 -1.06 6.90 16.54
CA GLN A 22 -1.22 5.55 17.08
C GLN A 22 -0.67 4.52 16.09
N LEU A 23 0.65 4.56 15.81
CA LEU A 23 1.27 3.66 14.84
C LEU A 23 1.33 2.23 15.38
N HIS A 24 0.81 1.29 14.59
CA HIS A 24 0.79 -0.13 14.91
C HIS A 24 1.30 -0.95 13.73
N LEU A 25 1.94 -2.08 14.03
CA LEU A 25 2.21 -3.12 13.04
C LEU A 25 1.18 -4.23 13.20
N VAL A 26 0.57 -4.61 12.08
CA VAL A 26 -0.33 -5.76 12.00
C VAL A 26 0.36 -6.88 11.26
N ALA A 27 0.48 -8.04 11.90
CA ALA A 27 0.97 -9.27 11.31
C ALA A 27 -0.18 -10.23 11.08
N VAL A 28 -0.18 -10.87 9.90
CA VAL A 28 -1.07 -11.99 9.60
C VAL A 28 -0.21 -13.15 9.12
N ASP A 29 -0.43 -14.33 9.69
CA ASP A 29 0.32 -15.52 9.29
C ASP A 29 -0.32 -16.28 8.11
N ALA A 30 0.32 -17.37 7.70
CA ALA A 30 -0.15 -18.18 6.58
C ALA A 30 -1.49 -18.89 6.84
N THR A 31 -1.93 -18.99 8.09
CA THR A 31 -3.21 -19.61 8.47
C THR A 31 -4.34 -18.62 8.65
N GLY A 32 -4.00 -17.31 8.66
CA GLY A 32 -4.95 -16.22 8.86
C GLY A 32 -5.05 -15.72 10.31
N GLU A 33 -4.23 -16.23 11.23
CA GLU A 33 -4.12 -15.65 12.56
C GLU A 33 -3.54 -14.25 12.47
N ALA A 34 -4.16 -13.27 13.14
CA ALA A 34 -3.80 -11.87 13.05
C ALA A 34 -3.54 -11.25 14.41
N SER A 35 -2.49 -10.44 14.52
CA SER A 35 -2.18 -9.67 15.74
C SER A 35 -1.66 -8.29 15.41
N MET A 36 -1.76 -7.39 16.37
CA MET A 36 -1.34 -6.00 16.28
C MET A 36 -0.38 -5.65 17.42
N LEU A 37 0.65 -4.88 17.10
CA LEU A 37 1.65 -4.36 18.04
C LEU A 37 1.64 -2.83 18.01
N ASP A 38 1.35 -2.22 19.15
CA ASP A 38 1.47 -0.76 19.36
C ASP A 38 2.96 -0.37 19.41
N LEU A 39 3.40 0.48 18.49
CA LEU A 39 4.80 0.91 18.40
C LEU A 39 5.22 1.91 19.46
N LEU A 40 4.26 2.59 20.11
CA LEU A 40 4.53 3.56 21.18
C LEU A 40 4.88 2.87 22.49
N ASN A 41 4.08 1.90 22.90
CA ASN A 41 4.18 1.31 24.24
C ASN A 41 4.49 -0.20 24.24
N GLY A 42 4.48 -0.85 23.06
CA GLY A 42 4.73 -2.28 22.91
C GLY A 42 3.57 -3.17 23.33
N THR A 43 2.36 -2.62 23.50
CA THR A 43 1.16 -3.43 23.80
C THR A 43 0.78 -4.27 22.59
N GLU A 44 0.50 -5.53 22.85
CA GLU A 44 0.06 -6.50 21.85
C GLU A 44 -1.45 -6.71 21.95
N ALA A 45 -2.12 -6.85 20.80
CA ALA A 45 -3.53 -7.21 20.73
C ALA A 45 -3.73 -8.33 19.69
N GLN A 46 -4.56 -9.30 20.02
CA GLN A 46 -5.03 -10.30 19.06
C GLN A 46 -6.18 -9.71 18.27
N LEU A 47 -6.14 -9.85 16.95
CA LEU A 47 -7.23 -9.49 16.06
C LEU A 47 -8.09 -10.72 15.74
N GLU A 48 -9.26 -10.52 15.15
CA GLU A 48 -10.02 -11.63 14.59
C GLU A 48 -9.24 -12.29 13.45
N SER A 49 -9.27 -13.63 13.41
CA SER A 49 -8.63 -14.40 12.36
C SER A 49 -9.40 -14.29 11.05
N VAL A 50 -8.69 -14.32 9.95
CA VAL A 50 -9.25 -14.33 8.58
C VAL A 50 -9.00 -15.68 7.91
N GLN A 51 -9.64 -15.94 6.79
CA GLN A 51 -9.26 -17.09 5.96
C GLN A 51 -7.80 -16.93 5.49
N PRO A 52 -7.04 -18.03 5.28
CA PRO A 52 -5.65 -17.97 4.83
C PRO A 52 -5.45 -17.00 3.66
N PRO A 53 -4.82 -15.85 3.87
CA PRO A 53 -4.71 -14.82 2.84
C PRO A 53 -3.56 -15.10 1.89
N VAL A 54 -3.75 -14.76 0.61
CA VAL A 54 -2.67 -14.70 -0.38
C VAL A 54 -1.94 -13.36 -0.30
N HIS A 55 -2.71 -12.27 -0.14
CA HIS A 55 -2.22 -10.91 0.01
C HIS A 55 -2.92 -10.20 1.16
N VAL A 56 -2.19 -9.31 1.82
CA VAL A 56 -2.73 -8.38 2.81
C VAL A 56 -2.27 -6.97 2.45
N THR A 57 -3.22 -6.04 2.39
CA THR A 57 -3.01 -4.62 2.08
C THR A 57 -3.66 -3.77 3.16
N SER A 58 -3.19 -2.55 3.38
CA SER A 58 -3.79 -1.58 4.30
C SER A 58 -3.84 -0.19 3.68
N ASP A 59 -4.84 0.59 4.04
CA ASP A 59 -4.91 2.03 3.77
C ASP A 59 -4.39 2.89 4.94
N GLY A 60 -3.90 2.22 6.00
CA GLY A 60 -3.43 2.84 7.24
C GLY A 60 -4.45 2.79 8.39
N ARG A 61 -5.68 2.28 8.15
CA ARG A 61 -6.69 1.92 9.16
C ARG A 61 -7.18 0.50 8.97
N TYR A 62 -7.73 0.21 7.78
CA TYR A 62 -8.28 -1.10 7.47
C TYR A 62 -7.22 -2.04 6.95
N ILE A 63 -7.38 -3.30 7.31
CA ILE A 63 -6.61 -4.43 6.81
C ILE A 63 -7.50 -5.19 5.84
N PHE A 64 -7.06 -5.34 4.60
CA PHE A 64 -7.74 -6.06 3.53
C PHE A 64 -7.01 -7.37 3.27
N ALA A 65 -7.57 -8.47 3.72
CA ALA A 65 -7.01 -9.82 3.58
C ALA A 65 -7.66 -10.53 2.38
N ALA A 66 -6.96 -10.53 1.24
CA ALA A 66 -7.44 -11.15 0.01
C ALA A 66 -7.13 -12.64 -0.03
N ASN A 67 -8.15 -13.45 -0.23
CA ASN A 67 -8.08 -14.89 -0.47
C ASN A 67 -8.78 -15.26 -1.80
N THR A 68 -8.93 -16.54 -2.10
CA THR A 68 -9.52 -17.00 -3.38
C THR A 68 -11.04 -16.77 -3.49
N ASN A 69 -11.72 -16.43 -2.41
CA ASN A 69 -13.18 -16.31 -2.32
C ASN A 69 -13.65 -14.88 -2.04
N GLY A 70 -12.70 -13.96 -1.78
CA GLY A 70 -13.06 -12.58 -1.46
C GLY A 70 -11.96 -11.83 -0.75
N VAL A 71 -12.33 -10.69 -0.19
CA VAL A 71 -11.49 -9.84 0.64
C VAL A 71 -12.16 -9.65 1.99
N GLU A 72 -11.54 -10.16 3.06
CA GLU A 72 -11.97 -9.94 4.43
C GLU A 72 -11.40 -8.63 4.96
N ILE A 73 -12.18 -7.87 5.71
CA ILE A 73 -11.85 -6.52 6.16
C ILE A 73 -11.85 -6.48 7.68
N ILE A 74 -10.72 -6.04 8.25
CA ILE A 74 -10.57 -5.76 9.69
C ILE A 74 -10.32 -4.25 9.83
N ASP A 75 -11.06 -3.59 10.72
CA ASP A 75 -10.72 -2.26 11.23
C ASP A 75 -9.71 -2.43 12.37
N SER A 76 -8.53 -1.84 12.23
CA SER A 76 -7.51 -1.84 13.30
C SER A 76 -7.92 -1.01 14.52
N GLY A 77 -8.94 -0.18 14.39
CA GLY A 77 -9.37 0.76 15.42
C GLY A 77 -8.44 1.97 15.60
N VAL A 78 -7.42 2.14 14.76
CA VAL A 78 -6.50 3.29 14.87
C VAL A 78 -6.37 4.01 13.53
N TRP A 79 -6.45 5.34 13.54
CA TRP A 79 -6.28 6.14 12.32
C TRP A 79 -5.87 7.58 12.63
N THR A 80 -5.35 8.24 11.61
CA THR A 80 -5.06 9.66 11.58
C THR A 80 -6.04 10.36 10.64
N TRP A 81 -6.60 11.46 11.09
CA TRP A 81 -7.40 12.36 10.26
C TRP A 81 -6.57 13.59 9.90
N ASP A 82 -6.32 13.80 8.61
CA ASP A 82 -5.57 14.93 8.08
C ASP A 82 -6.54 16.07 7.70
N HIS A 83 -6.49 17.17 8.44
CA HIS A 83 -7.26 18.40 8.18
C HIS A 83 -6.47 19.43 7.36
N VAL A 84 -5.36 18.99 6.71
CA VAL A 84 -4.47 19.84 5.91
C VAL A 84 -3.53 20.71 6.76
N ASP A 85 -4.05 21.39 7.77
CA ASP A 85 -3.30 22.28 8.67
C ASP A 85 -2.93 21.62 10.02
N HIS A 86 -3.63 20.57 10.41
CA HIS A 86 -3.37 19.79 11.62
C HIS A 86 -3.89 18.34 11.48
N PHE A 87 -3.48 17.49 12.44
CA PHE A 87 -3.87 16.08 12.48
C PHE A 87 -4.64 15.80 13.75
N HIS A 88 -5.65 14.94 13.65
CA HIS A 88 -6.28 14.27 14.78
C HIS A 88 -5.97 12.78 14.76
N TYR A 89 -5.76 12.22 15.93
CA TYR A 89 -5.43 10.81 16.10
C TYR A 89 -6.52 10.12 16.89
N TYR A 90 -6.95 8.98 16.40
CA TYR A 90 -8.09 8.28 16.99
C TYR A 90 -7.74 6.84 17.32
N ARG A 91 -8.38 6.36 18.38
CA ARG A 91 -8.28 4.98 18.84
C ARG A 91 -9.65 4.44 19.24
N ALA A 92 -9.97 3.22 18.75
CA ALA A 92 -11.15 2.42 19.07
C ALA A 92 -10.73 0.95 19.27
N GLU A 93 -11.67 0.10 19.63
CA GLU A 93 -11.44 -1.35 19.63
C GLU A 93 -11.38 -1.87 18.18
N PRO A 94 -10.45 -2.78 17.87
CA PRO A 94 -10.41 -3.44 16.57
C PRO A 94 -11.69 -4.26 16.33
N ALA A 95 -12.10 -4.35 15.06
CA ALA A 95 -13.30 -5.11 14.69
C ALA A 95 -13.17 -5.75 13.30
N ALA A 96 -13.67 -6.99 13.13
CA ALA A 96 -13.90 -7.54 11.81
C ALA A 96 -15.19 -6.96 11.23
N LEU A 97 -15.11 -6.44 10.01
CA LEU A 97 -16.25 -5.80 9.33
C LEU A 97 -17.01 -6.76 8.41
N GLY A 98 -16.35 -7.83 7.96
CA GLY A 98 -16.95 -8.83 7.06
C GLY A 98 -16.14 -9.03 5.78
N THR A 99 -16.81 -9.51 4.73
CA THR A 99 -16.16 -9.95 3.48
C THR A 99 -16.85 -9.35 2.25
N VAL A 100 -16.04 -8.83 1.34
CA VAL A 100 -16.47 -8.55 -0.05
C VAL A 100 -16.21 -9.81 -0.88
N ALA A 101 -17.29 -10.50 -1.28
CA ALA A 101 -17.18 -11.75 -2.02
C ALA A 101 -16.76 -11.54 -3.49
N GLY A 102 -15.95 -12.47 -4.01
CA GLY A 102 -15.53 -12.48 -5.42
C GLY A 102 -14.65 -13.69 -5.72
N GLU A 103 -14.43 -13.97 -7.00
CA GLU A 103 -13.72 -15.16 -7.47
C GLU A 103 -12.29 -14.84 -7.90
N GLY A 104 -11.34 -15.59 -7.31
CA GLY A 104 -9.90 -15.40 -7.49
C GLY A 104 -9.34 -14.39 -6.49
N THR A 105 -8.03 -14.42 -6.31
CA THR A 105 -7.36 -13.52 -5.36
C THR A 105 -7.39 -12.09 -5.84
N ALA A 106 -8.13 -11.24 -5.14
CA ALA A 106 -8.33 -9.86 -5.53
C ALA A 106 -7.05 -9.02 -5.45
N THR A 107 -6.88 -8.11 -6.42
CA THR A 107 -6.00 -6.95 -6.27
C THR A 107 -6.77 -5.87 -5.51
N VAL A 108 -6.17 -5.34 -4.44
CA VAL A 108 -6.75 -4.26 -3.64
C VAL A 108 -5.97 -2.97 -3.88
N ALA A 109 -6.68 -1.90 -4.22
CA ALA A 109 -6.12 -0.56 -4.43
C ALA A 109 -6.81 0.45 -3.50
N THR A 110 -6.04 1.11 -2.66
CA THR A 110 -6.53 2.04 -1.64
C THR A 110 -6.36 3.49 -2.07
N GLY A 111 -7.27 4.35 -1.62
CA GLY A 111 -7.09 5.81 -1.66
C GLY A 111 -6.12 6.29 -0.58
N LEU A 112 -5.95 7.61 -0.48
CA LEU A 112 -5.13 8.23 0.56
C LEU A 112 -5.80 8.24 1.92
N LEU A 113 -7.12 8.32 1.94
CA LEU A 113 -7.93 8.49 3.16
C LEU A 113 -8.65 7.17 3.48
N SER A 114 -8.61 6.78 4.74
CA SER A 114 -9.34 5.62 5.25
C SER A 114 -10.79 5.95 5.67
N THR A 115 -11.11 7.22 5.85
CA THR A 115 -12.42 7.69 6.35
C THR A 115 -13.29 8.34 5.27
N ALA A 116 -12.78 8.45 4.05
CA ALA A 116 -13.49 9.05 2.91
C ALA A 116 -12.98 8.47 1.60
N GLY A 117 -13.74 8.66 0.54
CA GLY A 117 -13.47 8.07 -0.77
C GLY A 117 -13.80 6.58 -0.81
N THR A 118 -13.10 5.84 -1.65
CA THR A 118 -13.38 4.43 -1.89
C THR A 118 -12.10 3.57 -1.88
N THR A 119 -12.28 2.26 -1.72
CA THR A 119 -11.25 1.24 -1.92
C THR A 119 -11.67 0.31 -3.05
N GLY A 120 -10.75 0.06 -3.98
CA GLY A 120 -10.98 -0.78 -5.15
C GLY A 120 -10.56 -2.23 -4.94
N MET A 121 -11.35 -3.18 -5.44
CA MET A 121 -11.07 -4.61 -5.41
C MET A 121 -11.36 -5.20 -6.77
N PHE A 122 -10.36 -5.82 -7.41
CA PHE A 122 -10.52 -6.47 -8.71
C PHE A 122 -10.33 -7.97 -8.55
N PHE A 123 -11.35 -8.75 -8.95
CA PHE A 123 -11.38 -10.20 -8.86
C PHE A 123 -11.02 -10.82 -10.21
N PRO A 124 -9.80 -11.36 -10.38
CA PRO A 124 -9.26 -11.72 -11.69
C PRO A 124 -9.96 -12.91 -12.36
N SER A 125 -10.55 -13.84 -11.60
CA SER A 125 -11.19 -15.03 -12.17
C SER A 125 -12.56 -14.74 -12.75
N SER A 126 -13.29 -13.76 -12.22
CA SER A 126 -14.58 -13.32 -12.74
C SER A 126 -14.47 -12.06 -13.62
N GLY A 127 -13.47 -11.22 -13.41
CA GLY A 127 -13.40 -9.88 -13.99
C GLY A 127 -14.28 -8.86 -13.25
N SER A 128 -14.75 -9.21 -12.04
CA SER A 128 -15.57 -8.31 -11.23
C SER A 128 -14.69 -7.22 -10.60
N ALA A 129 -15.03 -5.97 -10.84
CA ALA A 129 -14.36 -4.78 -10.32
C ALA A 129 -15.28 -4.01 -9.37
N VAL A 130 -14.88 -3.86 -8.11
CA VAL A 130 -15.74 -3.35 -7.03
C VAL A 130 -15.09 -2.12 -6.40
N LEU A 131 -15.88 -1.09 -6.10
CA LEU A 131 -15.52 -0.02 -5.18
C LEU A 131 -16.36 -0.12 -3.92
N ILE A 132 -15.73 -0.03 -2.76
CA ILE A 132 -16.40 0.05 -1.46
C ILE A 132 -16.24 1.45 -0.86
N ASP A 133 -17.26 1.91 -0.14
CA ASP A 133 -17.29 3.21 0.50
C ASP A 133 -16.52 3.21 1.83
N ASN A 134 -15.45 4.00 1.92
CA ASN A 134 -14.66 4.11 3.15
C ASN A 134 -15.42 4.84 4.28
N ALA A 135 -16.35 5.74 3.96
CA ALA A 135 -17.19 6.37 4.97
C ALA A 135 -18.12 5.34 5.61
N ALA A 136 -18.74 4.46 4.83
CA ALA A 136 -19.55 3.35 5.34
C ALA A 136 -18.72 2.36 6.18
N LEU A 137 -17.46 2.08 5.79
CA LEU A 137 -16.55 1.27 6.62
C LEU A 137 -16.31 1.92 7.99
N SER A 138 -16.23 3.25 8.04
CA SER A 138 -16.07 3.99 9.32
C SER A 138 -17.26 3.81 10.26
N ASP A 139 -18.44 3.53 9.70
CA ASP A 139 -19.67 3.20 10.44
C ASP A 139 -19.83 1.68 10.68
N GLY A 140 -18.78 0.89 10.40
CA GLY A 140 -18.77 -0.55 10.57
C GLY A 140 -19.57 -1.33 9.51
N THR A 141 -19.83 -0.72 8.34
CA THR A 141 -20.67 -1.30 7.29
C THR A 141 -19.91 -1.41 5.96
N ILE A 142 -19.95 -2.57 5.32
CA ILE A 142 -19.46 -2.73 3.96
C ILE A 142 -20.57 -2.27 2.99
N SER A 143 -20.29 -1.24 2.20
CA SER A 143 -21.19 -0.71 1.17
C SER A 143 -20.47 -0.62 -0.17
N GLU A 144 -20.97 -1.33 -1.17
CA GLU A 144 -20.46 -1.20 -2.55
C GLU A 144 -21.06 0.04 -3.21
N THR A 145 -20.20 0.94 -3.67
CA THR A 145 -20.63 2.11 -4.46
C THR A 145 -20.69 1.80 -5.94
N LEU A 146 -19.90 0.81 -6.39
CA LEU A 146 -19.84 0.40 -7.78
C LEU A 146 -19.45 -1.07 -7.88
N ARG A 147 -20.09 -1.81 -8.79
CA ARG A 147 -19.67 -3.13 -9.26
C ARG A 147 -19.78 -3.18 -10.77
N LEU A 148 -18.70 -3.54 -11.42
CA LEU A 148 -18.59 -3.69 -12.87
C LEU A 148 -18.10 -5.08 -13.21
N GLU A 149 -18.48 -5.57 -14.37
CA GLU A 149 -17.95 -6.79 -14.96
C GLU A 149 -17.16 -6.42 -16.22
N VAL A 150 -15.89 -6.85 -16.25
CA VAL A 150 -15.01 -6.76 -17.42
C VAL A 150 -14.53 -8.15 -17.80
N ALA A 151 -13.82 -8.30 -18.92
CA ALA A 151 -13.21 -9.58 -19.24
C ALA A 151 -12.25 -10.04 -18.13
N PRO A 152 -12.30 -11.32 -17.68
CA PRO A 152 -11.40 -11.85 -16.67
C PRO A 152 -9.93 -11.69 -17.09
N HIS A 153 -9.10 -11.14 -16.21
CA HIS A 153 -7.66 -10.97 -16.42
C HIS A 153 -6.96 -10.62 -15.11
N ALA A 154 -5.64 -10.65 -15.08
CA ALA A 154 -4.87 -10.07 -14.00
C ALA A 154 -4.95 -8.53 -14.09
N GLY A 155 -5.88 -7.93 -13.36
CA GLY A 155 -6.20 -6.51 -13.46
C GLY A 155 -6.31 -5.79 -12.14
N LEU A 156 -6.73 -4.54 -12.20
CA LEU A 156 -7.00 -3.70 -11.04
C LEU A 156 -8.18 -2.75 -11.29
N ILE A 157 -8.79 -2.30 -10.21
CA ILE A 157 -9.62 -1.09 -10.14
C ILE A 157 -9.09 -0.24 -8.99
N ALA A 158 -8.79 1.03 -9.25
CA ALA A 158 -8.22 1.93 -8.27
C ALA A 158 -9.03 3.23 -8.17
N PRO A 159 -9.28 3.75 -6.95
CA PRO A 159 -10.02 4.99 -6.75
C PRO A 159 -9.39 6.18 -7.45
N LEU A 160 -10.24 7.04 -8.06
CA LEU A 160 -9.81 8.29 -8.67
C LEU A 160 -10.94 9.34 -8.57
N GLY A 161 -10.79 10.33 -7.68
CA GLY A 161 -11.87 11.27 -7.36
C GLY A 161 -13.11 10.52 -6.86
N ASP A 162 -14.29 10.86 -7.41
CA ASP A 162 -15.56 10.17 -7.10
C ASP A 162 -15.76 8.87 -7.92
N GLY A 163 -14.81 8.54 -8.78
CA GLY A 163 -14.86 7.36 -9.64
C GLY A 163 -13.63 6.47 -9.46
N ALA A 164 -13.19 5.83 -10.56
CA ALA A 164 -12.05 4.93 -10.58
C ALA A 164 -11.34 4.88 -11.92
N VAL A 165 -10.17 4.24 -11.92
CA VAL A 165 -9.52 3.68 -13.11
C VAL A 165 -9.60 2.17 -13.02
N VAL A 166 -10.08 1.53 -14.09
CA VAL A 166 -10.13 0.07 -14.22
C VAL A 166 -9.30 -0.38 -15.41
N THR A 167 -8.65 -1.53 -15.29
CA THR A 167 -7.93 -2.16 -16.40
C THR A 167 -8.87 -2.91 -17.32
N GLU A 168 -8.51 -2.98 -18.58
CA GLU A 168 -9.15 -3.82 -19.59
C GLU A 168 -8.11 -4.69 -20.29
N ALA A 169 -8.48 -5.95 -20.53
CA ALA A 169 -7.64 -6.89 -21.23
C ALA A 169 -7.66 -6.69 -22.74
N ASP A 170 -6.56 -7.04 -23.40
CA ASP A 170 -6.50 -7.27 -24.83
C ASP A 170 -7.03 -8.67 -25.20
N GLU A 171 -6.92 -9.02 -26.49
CA GLU A 171 -7.35 -10.34 -27.00
C GLU A 171 -6.55 -11.52 -26.41
N SER A 172 -5.36 -11.26 -25.86
CA SER A 172 -4.54 -12.28 -25.18
C SER A 172 -4.92 -12.50 -23.71
N GLY A 173 -5.81 -11.67 -23.16
CA GLY A 173 -6.16 -11.67 -21.74
C GLY A 173 -5.17 -10.92 -20.87
N THR A 174 -4.28 -10.11 -21.46
CA THR A 174 -3.33 -9.26 -20.71
C THR A 174 -3.92 -7.86 -20.52
N ALA A 175 -3.81 -7.30 -19.31
CA ALA A 175 -4.21 -5.92 -19.07
C ALA A 175 -3.43 -4.97 -20.00
N ALA A 176 -4.12 -4.23 -20.86
CA ALA A 176 -3.49 -3.44 -21.91
C ALA A 176 -3.97 -1.99 -21.98
N ARG A 177 -5.13 -1.71 -21.41
CA ARG A 177 -5.76 -0.40 -21.44
C ARG A 177 -6.31 -0.02 -20.07
N LEU A 178 -6.25 1.25 -19.75
CA LEU A 178 -6.88 1.86 -18.60
C LEU A 178 -8.12 2.62 -19.06
N ARG A 179 -9.21 2.45 -18.32
CA ARG A 179 -10.45 3.18 -18.51
C ARG A 179 -10.80 3.92 -17.23
N ALA A 180 -10.86 5.24 -17.29
CA ALA A 180 -11.37 6.06 -16.20
C ALA A 180 -12.91 6.11 -16.28
N ILE A 181 -13.55 5.92 -15.13
CA ILE A 181 -15.01 5.87 -14.98
C ILE A 181 -15.43 6.81 -13.86
N GLY A 182 -16.58 7.45 -14.05
CA GLY A 182 -17.22 8.25 -12.99
C GLY A 182 -17.93 7.38 -11.96
N ALA A 183 -18.47 8.00 -10.91
CA ALA A 183 -19.20 7.34 -9.83
C ALA A 183 -20.41 6.48 -10.31
N ASN A 184 -20.98 6.82 -11.44
CA ASN A 184 -22.08 6.08 -12.06
C ASN A 184 -21.63 4.99 -13.04
N GLY A 185 -20.32 4.69 -13.12
CA GLY A 185 -19.72 3.72 -14.02
C GLY A 185 -19.61 4.16 -15.49
N THR A 186 -19.98 5.42 -15.83
CA THR A 186 -19.83 5.90 -17.20
C THR A 186 -18.37 6.18 -17.52
N GLU A 187 -17.94 5.73 -18.70
CA GLU A 187 -16.60 6.00 -19.22
C GLU A 187 -16.39 7.50 -19.47
N SER A 188 -15.20 8.00 -19.09
CA SER A 188 -14.80 9.39 -19.30
C SER A 188 -13.60 9.51 -20.22
N THR A 189 -12.55 8.71 -20.01
CA THR A 189 -11.31 8.71 -20.80
C THR A 189 -10.59 7.38 -20.71
N THR A 190 -9.72 7.11 -21.68
CA THR A 190 -8.88 5.90 -21.71
C THR A 190 -7.42 6.22 -22.00
N ALA A 191 -6.52 5.31 -21.61
CA ALA A 191 -5.10 5.36 -21.95
C ALA A 191 -4.57 3.95 -22.24
N GLN A 192 -3.59 3.84 -23.12
CA GLN A 192 -2.84 2.60 -23.30
C GLN A 192 -1.91 2.41 -22.10
N CYS A 193 -1.81 1.18 -21.60
CA CYS A 193 -0.93 0.76 -20.52
C CYS A 193 -0.65 -0.73 -20.68
N PRO A 194 0.27 -1.11 -21.56
CA PRO A 194 0.59 -2.51 -21.84
C PRO A 194 1.04 -3.23 -20.58
N ALA A 195 0.52 -4.43 -20.33
CA ALA A 195 0.78 -5.24 -19.16
C ALA A 195 0.64 -4.44 -17.83
N ALA A 196 -0.47 -3.70 -17.70
CA ALA A 196 -0.74 -2.89 -16.52
C ALA A 196 -0.61 -3.71 -15.24
N ALA A 197 0.27 -3.28 -14.32
CA ALA A 197 0.56 -3.98 -13.09
C ALA A 197 1.08 -3.03 -12.00
N GLY A 198 0.64 -3.26 -10.76
CA GLY A 198 1.00 -2.42 -9.63
C GLY A 198 0.34 -1.05 -9.63
N THR A 199 0.00 -0.57 -8.46
CA THR A 199 -0.60 0.76 -8.29
C THR A 199 -0.23 1.33 -6.92
N ILE A 200 -0.14 2.66 -6.85
CA ILE A 200 0.02 3.40 -5.61
C ILE A 200 -0.64 4.78 -5.73
N THR A 201 -1.33 5.20 -4.67
CA THR A 201 -1.92 6.53 -4.61
C THR A 201 -1.01 7.51 -3.87
N THR A 202 -0.68 8.61 -4.51
CA THR A 202 0.10 9.72 -3.96
C THR A 202 -0.76 10.98 -3.82
N ARG A 203 -0.27 12.00 -3.12
CA ARG A 203 -0.96 13.31 -3.07
C ARG A 203 -1.00 14.03 -4.43
N VAL A 204 -0.23 13.59 -5.42
CA VAL A 204 -0.27 14.13 -6.78
C VAL A 204 -1.31 13.43 -7.63
N GLY A 205 -1.43 12.11 -7.48
CA GLY A 205 -2.35 11.29 -8.24
C GLY A 205 -2.09 9.79 -8.04
N LEU A 206 -2.91 9.01 -8.71
CA LEU A 206 -2.80 7.56 -8.78
C LEU A 206 -1.74 7.18 -9.83
N VAL A 207 -0.80 6.34 -9.45
CA VAL A 207 0.22 5.74 -10.35
C VAL A 207 -0.21 4.33 -10.70
N ILE A 208 -0.14 3.96 -11.97
CA ILE A 208 -0.34 2.60 -12.46
C ILE A 208 0.83 2.24 -13.36
N GLY A 209 1.53 1.14 -13.05
CA GLY A 209 2.66 0.66 -13.84
C GLY A 209 2.22 0.06 -15.18
N CYS A 210 3.02 0.30 -16.22
CA CYS A 210 2.87 -0.25 -17.57
C CYS A 210 4.21 -0.84 -18.02
N ALA A 211 4.21 -1.72 -19.01
CA ALA A 211 5.45 -2.29 -19.52
C ALA A 211 6.40 -1.24 -20.14
N ASP A 212 5.88 -0.12 -20.57
CA ASP A 212 6.60 0.98 -21.24
C ASP A 212 6.72 2.25 -20.39
N GLY A 213 6.32 2.22 -19.11
CA GLY A 213 6.36 3.37 -18.22
C GLY A 213 5.36 3.28 -17.08
N ALA A 214 4.69 4.37 -16.79
CA ALA A 214 3.51 4.40 -15.90
C ALA A 214 2.48 5.40 -16.41
N VAL A 215 1.23 5.22 -16.01
CA VAL A 215 0.20 6.24 -16.14
C VAL A 215 0.00 6.91 -14.79
N ILE A 216 0.07 8.24 -14.76
CA ILE A 216 -0.34 9.07 -13.63
C ILE A 216 -1.75 9.56 -13.92
N ALA A 217 -2.70 9.13 -13.10
CA ALA A 217 -4.09 9.54 -13.19
C ALA A 217 -4.42 10.57 -12.11
N THR A 218 -5.03 11.70 -12.53
CA THR A 218 -5.47 12.77 -11.64
C THR A 218 -6.93 13.10 -11.92
N SER A 219 -7.64 13.63 -10.93
CA SER A 219 -9.00 14.16 -11.07
C SER A 219 -9.12 15.44 -10.25
N ASP A 220 -9.66 16.49 -10.88
CA ASP A 220 -10.02 17.75 -10.22
C ASP A 220 -11.52 17.81 -9.87
N GLY A 221 -12.17 16.65 -9.85
CA GLY A 221 -13.60 16.50 -9.55
C GLY A 221 -14.50 16.50 -10.80
N ALA A 222 -14.02 16.94 -11.98
CA ALA A 222 -14.87 17.02 -13.18
C ALA A 222 -14.46 16.01 -14.26
N THR A 223 -13.17 15.96 -14.60
CA THR A 223 -12.69 15.11 -15.70
C THR A 223 -11.37 14.45 -15.33
N PRO A 224 -11.30 13.11 -15.30
CA PRO A 224 -10.04 12.39 -15.12
C PRO A 224 -9.04 12.71 -16.24
N VAL A 225 -7.78 12.89 -15.85
CA VAL A 225 -6.65 13.07 -16.77
C VAL A 225 -5.70 11.90 -16.58
N LEU A 226 -5.39 11.20 -17.66
CA LEU A 226 -4.47 10.07 -17.69
C LEU A 226 -3.22 10.49 -18.47
N VAL A 227 -2.08 10.60 -17.80
CA VAL A 227 -0.80 11.00 -18.42
C VAL A 227 0.17 9.83 -18.40
N HIS A 228 0.56 9.37 -19.57
CA HIS A 228 1.60 8.36 -19.72
C HIS A 228 2.99 9.00 -19.52
N VAL A 229 3.80 8.40 -18.67
CA VAL A 229 5.20 8.78 -18.38
C VAL A 229 6.07 7.61 -18.81
N PRO A 230 6.67 7.66 -20.02
CA PRO A 230 7.46 6.57 -20.54
C PRO A 230 8.77 6.39 -19.77
N TYR A 231 9.27 5.16 -19.71
CA TYR A 231 10.65 4.94 -19.25
C TYR A 231 11.65 5.62 -20.17
N PRO A 232 12.85 6.00 -19.66
CA PRO A 232 13.96 6.44 -20.50
C PRO A 232 14.35 5.39 -21.54
N GLU A 233 14.92 5.82 -22.67
CA GLU A 233 15.42 4.90 -23.69
C GLU A 233 16.49 3.96 -23.13
N GLY A 234 16.42 2.67 -23.47
CA GLY A 234 17.31 1.64 -22.93
C GLY A 234 17.04 1.25 -21.47
N ALA A 235 15.84 1.55 -20.97
CA ALA A 235 15.45 1.24 -19.61
C ALA A 235 15.62 -0.23 -19.24
N ALA A 236 15.86 -0.49 -17.96
CA ALA A 236 15.81 -1.80 -17.34
C ALA A 236 14.37 -2.38 -17.36
N ALA A 237 14.18 -3.58 -16.82
CA ALA A 237 12.86 -4.19 -16.73
C ALA A 237 11.84 -3.28 -16.04
N PRO A 238 10.57 -3.28 -16.50
CA PRO A 238 9.53 -2.41 -15.96
C PRO A 238 9.23 -2.72 -14.49
N ALA A 239 8.80 -1.70 -13.75
CA ALA A 239 8.30 -1.88 -12.39
C ALA A 239 6.92 -2.55 -12.43
N THR A 240 6.73 -3.57 -11.59
CA THR A 240 5.48 -4.31 -11.45
C THR A 240 4.82 -4.12 -10.07
N ALA A 241 5.52 -3.43 -9.15
CA ALA A 241 5.03 -3.07 -7.84
C ALA A 241 5.64 -1.73 -7.42
N PHE A 242 4.91 -0.97 -6.63
CA PHE A 242 5.33 0.34 -6.13
C PHE A 242 5.18 0.40 -4.62
N ASP A 243 6.11 1.10 -3.96
CA ASP A 243 6.00 1.42 -2.54
C ASP A 243 6.65 2.78 -2.24
N ALA A 244 6.11 3.45 -1.24
CA ALA A 244 6.60 4.73 -0.76
C ALA A 244 6.06 5.03 0.64
N ARG A 245 6.63 5.99 1.31
CA ARG A 245 5.97 6.62 2.45
C ARG A 245 4.60 7.15 2.01
N LYS A 246 3.55 6.82 2.76
CA LYS A 246 2.15 7.12 2.42
C LYS A 246 1.95 8.55 1.92
N GLY A 247 1.34 8.68 0.76
CA GLY A 247 0.96 9.94 0.15
C GLY A 247 2.12 10.79 -0.42
N ARG A 248 3.37 10.30 -0.35
CA ARG A 248 4.52 11.07 -0.87
C ARG A 248 4.59 11.00 -2.40
N PRO A 249 5.08 12.06 -3.06
CA PRO A 249 5.09 12.14 -4.52
C PRO A 249 6.16 11.29 -5.20
N THR A 250 7.28 10.98 -4.56
CA THR A 250 8.27 10.05 -5.10
C THR A 250 7.93 8.64 -4.69
N VAL A 251 7.82 7.72 -5.64
CA VAL A 251 7.52 6.30 -5.41
C VAL A 251 8.64 5.41 -5.94
N ALA A 252 8.96 4.34 -5.20
CA ALA A 252 9.91 3.32 -5.63
C ALA A 252 9.17 2.20 -6.38
N GLY A 253 9.66 1.83 -7.54
CA GLY A 253 9.17 0.73 -8.36
C GLY A 253 10.20 -0.39 -8.45
N ILE A 254 9.75 -1.64 -8.28
CA ILE A 254 10.59 -2.83 -8.33
C ILE A 254 10.35 -3.54 -9.65
N GLY A 255 11.43 -3.72 -10.42
CA GLY A 255 11.48 -4.58 -11.59
C GLY A 255 12.09 -5.94 -11.28
N THR A 256 12.53 -6.66 -12.31
CA THR A 256 13.15 -7.99 -12.18
C THR A 256 14.67 -7.96 -12.04
N ASP A 257 15.29 -6.76 -12.11
CA ASP A 257 16.74 -6.59 -12.14
C ASP A 257 17.34 -5.99 -10.86
N THR A 258 18.66 -5.75 -10.91
CA THR A 258 19.42 -5.09 -9.87
C THR A 258 19.24 -3.58 -9.95
N GLY A 259 18.27 -3.06 -9.20
CA GLY A 259 18.01 -1.64 -9.10
C GLY A 259 16.58 -1.32 -8.75
N VAL A 260 16.32 -0.05 -8.54
CA VAL A 260 15.01 0.49 -8.16
C VAL A 260 14.68 1.65 -9.09
N TRP A 261 13.52 1.61 -9.69
CA TRP A 261 12.95 2.77 -10.35
C TRP A 261 12.43 3.76 -9.32
N LEU A 262 12.68 5.04 -9.54
CA LEU A 262 12.03 6.12 -8.80
C LEU A 262 11.20 6.93 -9.78
N LEU A 263 9.91 7.06 -9.50
CA LEU A 263 9.02 7.96 -10.23
C LEU A 263 8.71 9.17 -9.36
N ASN A 264 9.21 10.34 -9.78
CA ASN A 264 8.74 11.61 -9.23
C ASN A 264 7.43 12.00 -9.94
N THR A 265 6.32 11.87 -9.24
CA THR A 265 5.00 12.12 -9.83
C THR A 265 4.70 13.59 -10.11
N ARG A 266 5.40 14.55 -9.45
CA ARG A 266 5.28 15.98 -9.72
C ARG A 266 5.97 16.37 -11.03
N GLU A 267 7.22 15.94 -11.16
CA GLU A 267 8.04 16.24 -12.35
C GLU A 267 7.71 15.32 -13.51
N ARG A 268 7.05 14.16 -13.23
CA ARG A 268 6.75 13.11 -14.20
C ARG A 268 8.02 12.55 -14.84
N GLU A 269 9.00 12.27 -13.99
CA GLU A 269 10.32 11.80 -14.40
C GLU A 269 10.68 10.51 -13.70
N TRP A 270 11.38 9.65 -14.45
CA TRP A 270 11.94 8.41 -13.96
C TRP A 270 13.43 8.55 -13.71
N ASP A 271 13.85 8.04 -12.55
CA ASP A 271 15.23 7.84 -12.18
C ASP A 271 15.52 6.37 -11.91
N TRP A 272 16.75 5.95 -12.17
CA TRP A 272 17.21 4.60 -11.86
C TRP A 272 18.28 4.63 -10.78
N VAL A 273 18.05 3.90 -9.68
CA VAL A 273 19.01 3.68 -8.60
C VAL A 273 19.58 2.26 -8.76
N PRO A 274 20.81 2.10 -9.26
CA PRO A 274 21.43 0.79 -9.42
C PRO A 274 21.76 0.19 -8.04
N THR A 275 21.47 -1.10 -7.86
CA THR A 275 21.87 -1.86 -6.68
C THR A 275 22.89 -2.92 -7.06
N ALA A 276 23.78 -3.29 -6.11
CA ALA A 276 24.79 -4.31 -6.37
C ALA A 276 24.22 -5.73 -6.38
N ILE A 277 23.01 -5.91 -5.86
CA ILE A 277 22.30 -7.20 -5.70
C ILE A 277 20.84 -7.04 -6.09
N PRO A 278 20.16 -8.13 -6.46
CA PRO A 278 18.73 -8.08 -6.74
C PRO A 278 17.93 -7.63 -5.52
N VAL A 279 16.79 -7.00 -5.77
CA VAL A 279 15.94 -6.33 -4.78
C VAL A 279 14.72 -7.20 -4.46
N LEU A 280 14.45 -7.40 -3.17
CA LEU A 280 13.22 -8.04 -2.68
C LEU A 280 12.10 -7.03 -2.43
N ALA A 281 12.45 -5.89 -1.86
CA ALA A 281 11.53 -4.81 -1.57
C ALA A 281 12.26 -3.46 -1.60
N ALA A 282 11.56 -2.40 -1.99
CA ALA A 282 12.08 -1.04 -1.93
C ALA A 282 10.95 -0.06 -1.66
N ALA A 283 11.25 1.03 -0.94
CA ALA A 283 10.32 2.11 -0.70
C ALA A 283 11.04 3.46 -0.74
N ALA A 284 10.43 4.46 -1.38
CA ALA A 284 10.89 5.84 -1.35
C ALA A 284 10.35 6.54 -0.10
N VAL A 285 11.22 7.19 0.66
CA VAL A 285 10.82 7.96 1.84
C VAL A 285 10.35 9.36 1.46
N ASP A 286 10.96 9.93 0.41
CA ASP A 286 10.71 11.29 -0.07
C ASP A 286 10.83 12.31 1.08
N ASP A 287 11.89 12.19 1.85
CA ASP A 287 12.31 13.16 2.86
C ASP A 287 13.31 14.17 2.27
N ASN A 288 13.75 15.13 3.05
CA ASN A 288 14.68 16.16 2.58
C ASN A 288 16.03 15.63 2.11
N ALA A 289 16.43 14.44 2.54
CA ALA A 289 17.67 13.79 2.13
C ALA A 289 17.46 12.81 0.95
N GLY A 290 16.22 12.56 0.55
CA GLY A 290 15.87 11.66 -0.54
C GLY A 290 16.26 10.21 -0.25
N HIS A 291 15.95 9.71 0.94
CA HIS A 291 16.25 8.32 1.27
C HIS A 291 15.38 7.33 0.49
N VAL A 292 16.02 6.30 -0.01
CA VAL A 292 15.39 5.12 -0.62
C VAL A 292 15.84 3.89 0.17
N VAL A 293 14.91 3.20 0.78
CA VAL A 293 15.18 1.98 1.56
C VAL A 293 14.98 0.76 0.68
N VAL A 294 15.95 -0.14 0.69
CA VAL A 294 15.98 -1.34 -0.17
C VAL A 294 16.29 -2.56 0.68
N VAL A 295 15.55 -3.64 0.47
CA VAL A 295 15.86 -4.96 1.03
C VAL A 295 16.43 -5.82 -0.09
N GLY A 296 17.68 -6.26 0.08
CA GLY A 296 18.36 -7.09 -0.91
C GLY A 296 18.10 -8.58 -0.74
N THR A 297 18.33 -9.35 -1.82
CA THR A 297 18.21 -10.82 -1.78
C THR A 297 19.24 -11.51 -0.88
N ASP A 298 20.28 -10.78 -0.42
CA ASP A 298 21.24 -11.24 0.60
C ASP A 298 20.75 -10.99 2.04
N GLY A 299 19.56 -10.41 2.21
CA GLY A 299 18.96 -10.09 3.50
C GLY A 299 19.49 -8.83 4.17
N THR A 300 20.28 -8.03 3.47
CA THR A 300 20.68 -6.70 3.95
C THR A 300 19.58 -5.68 3.71
N VAL A 301 19.46 -4.72 4.63
CA VAL A 301 18.69 -3.49 4.41
C VAL A 301 19.68 -2.40 4.03
N GLN A 302 19.49 -1.80 2.88
CA GLN A 302 20.36 -0.79 2.29
C GLN A 302 19.61 0.53 2.17
N VAL A 303 20.29 1.63 2.37
CA VAL A 303 19.76 2.99 2.18
C VAL A 303 20.54 3.67 1.09
N TYR A 304 19.83 4.18 0.10
CA TYR A 304 20.38 4.92 -1.04
C TYR A 304 19.90 6.37 -0.99
N GLY A 305 20.67 7.26 -1.58
CA GLY A 305 20.25 8.63 -1.84
C GLY A 305 19.59 8.75 -3.21
N GLU A 306 18.41 9.33 -3.29
CA GLU A 306 17.67 9.58 -4.53
C GLU A 306 18.52 10.38 -5.53
N SER A 307 19.14 11.49 -5.11
CA SER A 307 19.93 12.36 -5.99
C SER A 307 21.31 11.81 -6.31
N THR A 308 21.99 11.17 -5.33
CA THR A 308 23.35 10.65 -5.51
C THR A 308 23.40 9.31 -6.21
N LYS A 309 22.30 8.54 -6.16
CA LYS A 309 22.20 7.14 -6.58
C LYS A 309 23.20 6.21 -5.87
N GLU A 310 23.82 6.69 -4.79
CA GLU A 310 24.83 5.96 -4.04
C GLU A 310 24.24 5.32 -2.79
N ARG A 311 24.81 4.18 -2.39
CA ARG A 311 24.47 3.53 -1.14
C ARG A 311 25.09 4.28 0.02
N MET A 312 24.25 4.89 0.85
CA MET A 312 24.63 5.66 2.04
C MET A 312 24.92 4.75 3.24
N ALA A 313 24.13 3.66 3.40
CA ALA A 313 24.24 2.77 4.54
C ALA A 313 23.79 1.34 4.21
N THR A 314 24.18 0.37 5.04
CA THR A 314 23.73 -1.02 4.94
C THR A 314 23.79 -1.72 6.29
N THR A 315 22.86 -2.64 6.52
CA THR A 315 22.93 -3.57 7.67
C THR A 315 23.82 -4.77 7.34
N LYS A 316 24.05 -5.63 8.33
CA LYS A 316 24.40 -7.04 8.08
C LYS A 316 23.14 -7.79 7.58
N PRO A 317 23.32 -9.00 6.99
CA PRO A 317 22.17 -9.87 6.68
C PRO A 317 21.31 -10.13 7.92
N LEU A 318 19.99 -9.90 7.81
CA LEU A 318 19.07 -9.92 8.96
C LEU A 318 18.18 -11.17 9.00
N MET A 319 17.94 -11.81 7.84
CA MET A 319 16.88 -12.81 7.70
C MET A 319 17.32 -14.11 7.00
N PRO A 320 18.40 -14.78 7.47
CA PRO A 320 18.95 -15.95 6.78
C PRO A 320 18.00 -17.16 6.74
N LYS A 321 17.12 -17.35 7.74
CA LYS A 321 16.12 -18.42 7.74
C LYS A 321 14.99 -18.14 6.75
N THR A 322 14.52 -16.90 6.71
CA THR A 322 13.50 -16.46 5.75
C THR A 322 13.99 -16.67 4.32
N LEU A 323 15.23 -16.28 4.02
CA LEU A 323 15.83 -16.44 2.69
C LEU A 323 16.15 -17.91 2.34
N ALA A 324 16.32 -18.78 3.32
CA ALA A 324 16.48 -20.21 3.10
C ALA A 324 15.16 -20.92 2.74
N SER A 325 14.01 -20.24 2.90
CA SER A 325 12.67 -20.74 2.54
C SER A 325 12.16 -20.01 1.31
N PRO A 326 12.08 -20.66 0.13
CA PRO A 326 11.55 -20.03 -1.09
C PRO A 326 10.13 -19.47 -0.91
N GLU A 327 9.29 -20.14 -0.10
CA GLU A 327 7.92 -19.74 0.18
C GLU A 327 7.85 -18.42 0.98
N LEU A 328 8.82 -18.16 1.85
CA LEU A 328 8.86 -16.99 2.72
C LEU A 328 9.70 -15.84 2.16
N THR A 329 10.64 -16.11 1.26
CA THR A 329 11.45 -15.07 0.61
C THR A 329 10.57 -14.03 -0.11
N GLY A 330 9.55 -14.49 -0.84
CA GLY A 330 8.57 -13.61 -1.50
C GLY A 330 7.57 -12.92 -0.56
N LYS A 331 7.64 -13.23 0.75
CA LYS A 331 6.78 -12.63 1.79
C LYS A 331 7.49 -11.57 2.63
N VAL A 332 8.76 -11.29 2.33
CA VAL A 332 9.46 -10.16 2.97
C VAL A 332 8.74 -8.85 2.61
N LYS A 333 8.33 -8.11 3.63
CA LYS A 333 7.66 -6.81 3.50
C LYS A 333 8.53 -5.70 4.08
N LEU A 334 8.49 -4.57 3.41
CA LEU A 334 9.06 -3.31 3.84
C LEU A 334 7.92 -2.30 3.94
N THR A 335 7.87 -1.54 5.01
CA THR A 335 7.07 -0.32 5.10
C THR A 335 7.90 0.79 5.70
N VAL A 336 7.67 2.04 5.30
CA VAL A 336 8.47 3.19 5.76
C VAL A 336 7.56 4.31 6.27
N ASP A 337 7.96 4.92 7.37
CA ASP A 337 7.37 6.15 7.86
C ASP A 337 8.34 7.35 7.74
N GLY A 338 8.08 8.44 8.46
CA GLY A 338 8.94 9.63 8.45
C GLY A 338 10.28 9.45 9.12
N GLU A 339 10.49 8.38 9.90
CA GLU A 339 11.67 8.17 10.73
C GLU A 339 12.23 6.76 10.65
N ARG A 340 11.39 5.77 10.34
CA ARG A 340 11.71 4.34 10.44
C ARG A 340 11.31 3.57 9.19
N ALA A 341 12.02 2.46 9.00
CA ALA A 341 11.61 1.40 8.11
C ALA A 341 11.37 0.12 8.92
N TYR A 342 10.31 -0.61 8.59
CA TYR A 342 9.95 -1.88 9.23
C TYR A 342 10.07 -2.99 8.21
N VAL A 343 10.90 -3.99 8.52
CA VAL A 343 11.19 -5.10 7.61
C VAL A 343 10.81 -6.41 8.27
N SER A 344 9.86 -7.13 7.67
CA SER A 344 9.47 -8.45 8.18
C SER A 344 10.52 -9.51 7.87
N ALA A 345 10.73 -10.41 8.82
CA ALA A 345 11.54 -11.60 8.70
C ALA A 345 10.71 -12.80 9.20
N PRO A 346 9.81 -13.36 8.34
CA PRO A 346 8.82 -14.34 8.78
C PRO A 346 9.38 -15.57 9.47
N ALA A 347 10.44 -16.20 8.92
CA ALA A 347 11.01 -17.39 9.55
C ALA A 347 11.84 -17.11 10.81
N GLU A 348 12.28 -15.88 11.01
CA GLU A 348 12.87 -15.39 12.25
C GLU A 348 11.78 -15.05 13.30
N GLY A 349 10.52 -14.86 12.87
CA GLY A 349 9.40 -14.49 13.71
C GLY A 349 9.51 -13.08 14.28
N VAL A 350 10.13 -12.15 13.54
CA VAL A 350 10.38 -10.77 13.99
C VAL A 350 10.16 -9.75 12.87
N VAL A 351 10.02 -8.50 13.28
CA VAL A 351 10.13 -7.33 12.43
C VAL A 351 11.31 -6.48 12.89
N PHE A 352 12.19 -6.11 11.98
CA PHE A 352 13.29 -5.19 12.26
C PHE A 352 12.84 -3.75 12.03
N GLU A 353 12.98 -2.92 13.04
CA GLU A 353 12.83 -1.48 12.95
C GLU A 353 14.18 -0.86 12.66
N ILE A 354 14.30 -0.17 11.54
CA ILE A 354 15.55 0.40 11.03
C ILE A 354 15.45 1.92 11.05
N ALA A 355 16.39 2.56 11.72
CA ALA A 355 16.63 4.01 11.63
C ALA A 355 17.41 4.28 10.33
N TYR A 356 16.70 4.43 9.22
CA TYR A 356 17.33 4.55 7.89
C TYR A 356 18.23 5.79 7.78
N ALA A 357 17.85 6.92 8.38
CA ALA A 357 18.63 8.15 8.39
C ALA A 357 19.83 8.11 9.37
N ASP A 358 19.96 7.08 10.21
CA ASP A 358 21.03 6.88 11.18
C ASP A 358 21.87 5.65 10.83
N GLY A 359 22.48 5.66 9.63
CA GLY A 359 23.38 4.61 9.18
C GLY A 359 22.73 3.22 9.04
N ALA A 360 21.44 3.14 8.77
CA ALA A 360 20.64 1.91 8.72
C ALA A 360 20.73 1.10 10.03
N ARG A 361 20.86 1.80 11.18
CA ARG A 361 20.95 1.15 12.49
C ARG A 361 19.64 0.44 12.84
N ILE A 362 19.75 -0.80 13.33
CA ILE A 362 18.60 -1.50 13.90
C ILE A 362 18.23 -0.79 15.20
N ALA A 363 17.08 -0.14 15.22
CA ALA A 363 16.56 0.56 16.39
C ALA A 363 15.93 -0.43 17.38
N ARG A 364 15.06 -1.31 16.88
CA ARG A 364 14.42 -2.38 17.66
C ARG A 364 14.32 -3.68 16.84
N THR A 365 14.27 -4.80 17.53
CA THR A 365 13.84 -6.10 16.97
C THR A 365 12.53 -6.45 17.64
N LEU A 366 11.46 -6.35 16.91
CA LEU A 366 10.09 -6.49 17.39
C LEU A 366 9.64 -7.94 17.20
N LYS A 367 9.16 -8.56 18.28
CA LYS A 367 8.46 -9.85 18.21
C LYS A 367 6.97 -9.55 18.18
N LEU A 368 6.25 -10.20 17.29
CA LEU A 368 4.80 -10.16 17.27
C LEU A 368 4.25 -11.51 17.76
N PRO A 369 3.05 -11.55 18.34
CA PRO A 369 2.40 -12.81 18.73
C PRO A 369 2.19 -13.74 17.54
N THR A 370 1.92 -13.16 16.37
CA THR A 370 1.68 -13.86 15.10
C THR A 370 2.89 -13.76 14.20
N GLN A 371 3.22 -14.84 13.48
CA GLN A 371 4.31 -14.86 12.50
C GLN A 371 4.04 -13.83 11.38
N PRO A 372 4.98 -12.88 11.10
CA PRO A 372 4.73 -11.79 10.16
C PRO A 372 4.93 -12.22 8.70
N VAL A 373 4.11 -13.19 8.23
CA VAL A 373 4.08 -13.62 6.83
C VAL A 373 3.54 -12.50 5.94
N HIS A 374 2.52 -11.81 6.44
CA HIS A 374 2.05 -10.55 5.90
C HIS A 374 2.22 -9.49 6.99
N LEU A 375 2.70 -8.33 6.59
CA LEU A 375 2.92 -7.20 7.49
C LEU A 375 2.35 -5.93 6.86
N VAL A 376 1.57 -5.20 7.62
CA VAL A 376 1.08 -3.86 7.26
C VAL A 376 1.19 -2.93 8.47
N GLU A 377 1.20 -1.63 8.22
CA GLU A 377 1.18 -0.60 9.25
C GLU A 377 -0.17 0.10 9.26
N THR A 378 -0.66 0.43 10.46
CA THR A 378 -1.92 1.15 10.70
C THR A 378 -1.70 2.34 11.64
N GLY A 379 -2.69 3.23 11.76
CA GLY A 379 -2.61 4.46 12.56
C GLY A 379 -2.20 5.69 11.77
N ARG A 380 -2.21 5.62 10.45
CA ARG A 380 -1.83 6.72 9.55
C ARG A 380 -3.00 7.33 8.82
#